data_a306d0dceda7823ba44649c1b0bc9489
#
_entry.id   a306d0dceda7823ba44649c1b0bc9489
#
_cell.length_a   1.000
_cell.length_b   1.000
_cell.length_c   1.000
_cell.angle_alpha   90.00
_cell.angle_beta   90.00
_cell.angle_gamma   90.00
#
_symmetry.space_group_name_H-M   'P 1'
#
loop_
_entity.id
_entity.type
_entity.pdbx_description
1 polymer ?
#
loop_
_entity_poly.entity_id
_entity_poly.type
_entity_poly.pdbx_seq_one_letter_code
_entity_poly.pdbx_strand_id
1 'polypeptide(L)'
;MILGFIGTGKISSSIIYGIFKSKLKVKKIYISSRNAKISNKLKKKFRLIQVIKNNQEIIDKSSVIFLGITPNVGNKILHKLSFSKHKKIISLISTINLI
;
A
#
# COMPACT_ATOMS: atom_id res chain seq x y z
N MET A 1 -4.46 11.23 -8.73
CA MET A 1 -4.61 9.91 -8.11
C MET A 1 -3.70 9.81 -6.89
N ILE A 2 -4.25 9.36 -5.79
CA ILE A 2 -3.50 9.17 -4.55
C ILE A 2 -3.54 7.69 -4.20
N LEU A 3 -2.37 7.08 -4.07
CA LEU A 3 -2.25 5.67 -3.80
C LEU A 3 -1.89 5.41 -2.35
N GLY A 4 -2.44 4.34 -1.78
CA GLY A 4 -2.09 3.89 -0.44
C GLY A 4 -1.69 2.43 -0.49
N PHE A 5 -0.60 2.09 0.21
CA PHE A 5 -0.13 0.71 0.30
C PHE A 5 -0.12 0.30 1.76
N ILE A 6 -0.91 -0.69 2.08
CA ILE A 6 -0.89 -1.30 3.41
C ILE A 6 -0.08 -2.58 3.29
N GLY A 7 1.07 -2.61 3.94
CA GLY A 7 2.05 -3.67 3.78
C GLY A 7 3.05 -3.32 2.69
N THR A 8 4.31 -3.19 3.08
CA THR A 8 5.40 -2.88 2.14
C THR A 8 6.32 -4.07 2.03
N GLY A 9 5.86 -5.09 1.30
CA GLY A 9 6.69 -6.24 0.96
C GLY A 9 7.28 -6.10 -0.44
N LYS A 10 7.84 -7.19 -0.94
CA LYS A 10 8.47 -7.21 -2.26
C LYS A 10 7.48 -6.86 -3.38
N ILE A 11 6.26 -7.36 -3.30
CA ILE A 11 5.26 -7.11 -4.34
C ILE A 11 4.87 -5.63 -4.36
N SER A 12 4.61 -5.05 -3.19
CA SER A 12 4.28 -3.63 -3.08
C SER A 12 5.42 -2.77 -3.60
N SER A 13 6.67 -3.09 -3.23
CA SER A 13 7.84 -2.38 -3.71
C SER A 13 7.95 -2.43 -5.24
N SER A 14 7.76 -3.62 -5.81
CA SER A 14 7.83 -3.79 -7.27
C SER A 14 6.78 -2.94 -7.98
N ILE A 15 5.57 -2.89 -7.44
CA ILE A 15 4.50 -2.08 -8.02
C ILE A 15 4.85 -0.60 -7.95
N ILE A 16 5.38 -0.14 -6.82
CA ILE A 16 5.78 1.26 -6.65
C ILE A 16 6.87 1.63 -7.66
N TYR A 17 7.89 0.79 -7.80
CA TYR A 17 8.93 1.03 -8.80
C TYR A 17 8.35 1.08 -10.22
N GLY A 18 7.41 0.18 -10.52
CA GLY A 18 6.74 0.17 -11.81
C GLY A 18 5.96 1.46 -12.08
N ILE A 19 5.27 1.97 -11.06
CA ILE A 19 4.52 3.21 -11.17
C ILE A 19 5.44 4.38 -11.50
N PHE A 20 6.59 4.48 -10.84
CA PHE A 20 7.53 5.57 -11.09
C PHE A 20 8.22 5.46 -12.46
N LYS A 21 8.29 4.26 -13.02
CA LYS A 21 8.80 4.08 -14.39
C LYS A 21 7.75 4.32 -15.44
N SER A 22 6.48 4.30 -15.07
CA SER A 22 5.38 4.50 -15.99
C SER A 22 5.08 5.99 -16.14
N LYS A 23 4.16 6.30 -17.06
CA LYS A 23 3.70 7.67 -17.25
C LYS A 23 2.46 8.00 -16.42
N LEU A 24 2.13 7.16 -15.47
CA LEU A 24 0.99 7.40 -14.59
C LEU A 24 1.22 8.65 -13.75
N LYS A 25 0.20 9.50 -13.71
CA LYS A 25 0.26 10.71 -12.89
C LYS A 25 -0.28 10.40 -11.50
N VAL A 26 0.62 10.33 -10.53
CA VAL A 26 0.28 10.07 -9.13
C VAL A 26 0.70 11.28 -8.31
N LYS A 27 -0.23 11.83 -7.54
CA LYS A 27 0.03 12.99 -6.69
C LYS A 27 0.82 12.62 -5.44
N LYS A 28 0.48 11.49 -4.85
CA LYS A 28 1.07 11.08 -3.58
C LYS A 28 0.95 9.58 -3.42
N ILE A 29 1.90 8.98 -2.71
CA ILE A 29 1.84 7.57 -2.33
C ILE A 29 2.06 7.47 -0.83
N TYR A 30 1.08 6.90 -0.13
CA TYR A 30 1.17 6.64 1.29
C TYR A 30 1.49 5.17 1.50
N ILE A 31 2.46 4.88 2.36
CA ILE A 31 2.86 3.51 2.64
C ILE A 31 2.88 3.27 4.14
N SER A 32 2.59 2.03 4.52
CA SER A 32 2.60 1.66 5.93
C SER A 32 4.03 1.55 6.47
N SER A 33 4.16 1.73 7.78
CA SER A 33 5.46 1.65 8.45
C SER A 33 5.78 0.25 8.97
N ARG A 34 4.94 -0.73 8.67
CA ARG A 34 5.09 -2.08 9.22
C ARG A 34 6.45 -2.70 8.93
N ASN A 35 6.95 -2.53 7.72
CA ASN A 35 8.31 -2.93 7.38
C ASN A 35 9.13 -1.65 7.22
N ALA A 36 9.63 -1.15 8.34
CA ALA A 36 10.32 0.14 8.39
C ALA A 36 11.53 0.20 7.46
N LYS A 37 12.26 -0.91 7.32
CA LYS A 37 13.44 -0.95 6.47
C LYS A 37 13.08 -0.68 5.01
N ILE A 38 12.06 -1.35 4.50
CA ILE A 38 11.61 -1.15 3.13
C ILE A 38 10.95 0.21 2.96
N SER A 39 10.11 0.62 3.92
CA SER A 39 9.43 1.90 3.87
C SER A 39 10.40 3.07 3.83
N ASN A 40 11.43 3.03 4.66
CA ASN A 40 12.43 4.10 4.70
C ASN A 40 13.25 4.14 3.41
N LYS A 41 13.56 2.98 2.85
CA LYS A 41 14.29 2.91 1.58
C LYS A 41 13.48 3.55 0.45
N LEU A 42 12.19 3.25 0.38
CA LEU A 42 11.31 3.81 -0.64
C LEU A 42 11.15 5.32 -0.47
N LYS A 43 10.99 5.78 0.77
CA LYS A 43 10.85 7.19 1.06
C LYS A 43 12.07 7.99 0.64
N LYS A 44 13.26 7.44 0.87
CA LYS A 44 14.51 8.11 0.47
C LYS A 44 14.64 8.21 -1.04
N LYS A 45 14.15 7.20 -1.76
CA LYS A 45 14.29 7.15 -3.21
C LYS A 45 13.26 7.99 -3.93
N PHE A 46 12.04 8.06 -3.42
CA PHE A 46 10.92 8.73 -4.07
C PHE A 46 10.29 9.79 -3.16
N ARG A 47 10.34 11.05 -3.58
CA ARG A 47 9.82 12.17 -2.77
C ARG A 47 8.30 12.12 -2.56
N LEU A 48 7.57 11.53 -3.49
CA LEU A 48 6.12 11.45 -3.37
C LEU A 48 5.65 10.48 -2.29
N ILE A 49 6.55 9.68 -1.76
CA ILE A 49 6.21 8.67 -0.78
C ILE A 49 6.24 9.26 0.62
N GLN A 50 5.17 9.02 1.37
CA GLN A 50 5.08 9.38 2.78
C GLN A 50 4.72 8.13 3.58
N VAL A 51 5.50 7.88 4.64
CA VAL A 51 5.25 6.75 5.54
C VAL A 51 4.24 7.16 6.59
N ILE A 52 3.20 6.36 6.77
CA ILE A 52 2.15 6.62 7.76
C ILE A 52 2.00 5.39 8.65
N LYS A 53 2.00 5.62 9.97
CA LYS A 53 1.90 4.51 10.94
C LYS A 53 0.50 3.94 11.05
N ASN A 54 -0.52 4.77 10.87
CA ASN A 54 -1.91 4.35 11.05
C ASN A 54 -2.51 3.91 9.72
N ASN A 55 -2.89 2.64 9.62
CA ASN A 55 -3.45 2.10 8.38
C ASN A 55 -4.76 2.78 7.99
N GLN A 56 -5.60 3.14 8.96
CA GLN A 56 -6.85 3.83 8.66
C GLN A 56 -6.60 5.18 8.01
N GLU A 57 -5.56 5.89 8.44
CA GLU A 57 -5.21 7.16 7.84
C GLU A 57 -4.78 6.98 6.39
N ILE A 58 -4.07 5.91 6.08
CA ILE A 58 -3.69 5.60 4.70
C ILE A 58 -4.95 5.43 3.84
N ILE A 59 -5.92 4.68 4.35
CA ILE A 59 -7.17 4.43 3.64
C ILE A 59 -7.92 5.74 3.42
N ASP A 60 -8.03 6.56 4.45
CA ASP A 60 -8.80 7.79 4.37
C ASP A 60 -8.22 8.79 3.38
N LYS A 61 -6.90 8.83 3.26
CA LYS A 61 -6.22 9.77 2.37
C LYS A 61 -6.05 9.28 0.95
N SER A 62 -6.27 8.00 0.69
CA SER A 62 -5.99 7.39 -0.60
C SER A 62 -7.25 7.17 -1.42
N SER A 63 -7.13 7.27 -2.73
CA SER A 63 -8.23 6.94 -3.64
C SER A 63 -8.16 5.48 -4.10
N VAL A 64 -6.97 4.94 -4.21
CA VAL A 64 -6.75 3.53 -4.55
C VAL A 64 -5.86 2.92 -3.48
N ILE A 65 -6.27 1.79 -2.93
CA ILE A 65 -5.59 1.14 -1.82
C ILE A 65 -5.11 -0.24 -2.24
N PHE A 66 -3.84 -0.50 -2.05
CA PHE A 66 -3.23 -1.80 -2.30
C PHE A 66 -2.99 -2.51 -0.98
N LEU A 67 -3.51 -3.72 -0.87
CA LEU A 67 -3.33 -4.54 0.34
C LEU A 67 -2.25 -5.58 0.06
N GLY A 68 -1.05 -5.34 0.53
CA GLY A 68 0.09 -6.22 0.30
C GLY A 68 0.55 -6.92 1.57
N ILE A 69 -0.35 -7.56 2.27
CA ILE A 69 -0.09 -8.24 3.54
C ILE A 69 -0.45 -9.72 3.41
N THR A 70 0.10 -10.55 4.30
CA THR A 70 -0.21 -11.98 4.29
C THR A 70 -1.66 -12.22 4.71
N PRO A 71 -2.28 -13.34 4.31
CA PRO A 71 -3.67 -13.62 4.68
C PRO A 71 -3.93 -13.57 6.19
N ASN A 72 -3.03 -14.13 7.00
CA ASN A 72 -3.19 -14.12 8.45
C ASN A 72 -3.21 -12.70 9.01
N VAL A 73 -2.27 -11.89 8.57
CA VAL A 73 -2.18 -10.49 9.00
C VAL A 73 -3.35 -9.69 8.41
N GLY A 74 -3.70 -9.98 7.16
CA GLY A 74 -4.80 -9.31 6.49
C GLY A 74 -6.11 -9.49 7.23
N ASN A 75 -6.42 -10.71 7.64
CA ASN A 75 -7.65 -10.98 8.38
C ASN A 75 -7.71 -10.19 9.68
N LYS A 76 -6.60 -10.09 10.41
CA LYS A 76 -6.56 -9.34 11.66
C LYS A 76 -6.72 -7.84 11.44
N ILE A 77 -6.09 -7.31 10.41
CA ILE A 77 -6.10 -5.88 10.14
C ILE A 77 -7.42 -5.44 9.51
N LEU A 78 -7.94 -6.19 8.54
CA LEU A 78 -9.14 -5.81 7.80
C LEU A 78 -10.37 -5.66 8.67
N HIS A 79 -10.47 -6.46 9.74
CA HIS A 79 -11.59 -6.35 10.67
C HIS A 79 -11.63 -5.01 11.40
N LYS A 80 -10.49 -4.33 11.50
CA LYS A 80 -10.37 -3.06 12.21
C LYS A 80 -10.43 -1.85 11.29
N LEU A 81 -10.47 -2.07 9.98
CA LEU A 81 -10.39 -0.97 9.01
C LEU A 81 -11.75 -0.71 8.38
N SER A 82 -12.01 0.56 8.10
CA SER A 82 -13.21 1.00 7.40
C SER A 82 -12.86 1.57 6.04
N PHE A 83 -13.60 1.17 5.02
CA PHE A 83 -13.42 1.63 3.65
C PHE A 83 -14.68 2.32 3.18
N SER A 84 -14.55 3.52 2.62
CA SER A 84 -15.70 4.17 2.03
C SER A 84 -16.04 3.51 0.69
N LYS A 85 -17.30 3.70 0.25
CA LYS A 85 -17.78 3.08 -0.99
C LYS A 85 -17.03 3.54 -2.25
N HIS A 86 -16.41 4.70 -2.18
CA HIS A 86 -15.73 5.28 -3.36
C HIS A 86 -14.28 4.87 -3.50
N LYS A 87 -13.76 4.11 -2.57
CA LYS A 87 -12.36 3.67 -2.62
C LYS A 87 -12.21 2.45 -3.49
N LYS A 88 -11.17 2.42 -4.31
CA LYS A 88 -10.80 1.22 -5.04
C LYS A 88 -9.79 0.44 -4.23
N ILE A 89 -10.03 -0.84 -4.07
CA ILE A 89 -9.17 -1.70 -3.27
C ILE A 89 -8.62 -2.80 -4.15
N ILE A 90 -7.30 -2.91 -4.20
CA ILE A 90 -6.60 -3.93 -4.96
C ILE A 90 -5.86 -4.83 -3.97
N SER A 91 -6.27 -6.09 -3.92
CA SER A 91 -5.65 -7.04 -3.00
C SER A 91 -4.44 -7.68 -3.66
N LEU A 92 -3.31 -7.59 -2.97
CA LEU A 92 -2.08 -8.26 -3.35
C LEU A 92 -1.83 -9.45 -2.44
N ILE A 93 -2.82 -9.78 -1.61
CA ILE A 93 -2.72 -10.92 -0.70
C ILE A 93 -2.75 -12.20 -1.53
N SER A 94 -1.66 -12.91 -1.51
CA SER A 94 -1.56 -14.17 -2.22
C SER A 94 -2.26 -15.25 -1.42
N THR A 95 -3.34 -15.69 -1.93
CA THR A 95 -4.02 -16.78 -1.28
C THR A 95 -3.78 -18.04 -2.04
N ILE A 96 -3.20 -18.07 -2.94
CA ILE A 96 -3.12 -19.01 -3.68
C ILE A 96 -2.25 -19.72 -3.97
N ASN A 97 -2.25 -20.29 -4.05
CA ASN A 97 -1.65 -21.04 -4.28
C ASN A 97 -1.62 -21.37 -5.38
N LEU A 98 -1.59 -21.09 -5.83
CA LEU A 98 -1.54 -21.21 -6.87
C LEU A 98 -1.06 -22.20 -7.43
N ILE A 99 -1.14 -22.78 -7.32
CA ILE A 99 -0.70 -23.67 -7.94
C ILE A 99 -1.00 -24.15 -8.30
#